data_0ba12537724758a120d321e5600b9d2f
#
_entry.id   0ba12537724758a120d321e5600b9d2f
#
_cell.length_a   1.000
_cell.length_b   1.000
_cell.length_c   1.000
_cell.angle_alpha   90.00
_cell.angle_beta   90.00
_cell.angle_gamma   90.00
#
_symmetry.space_group_name_H-M   'P 1'
#
loop_
_entity.id
_entity.type
_entity.pdbx_description
1 polymer ?
#
loop_
_entity_poly.entity_id
_entity_poly.type
_entity_poly.pdbx_seq_one_letter_code
_entity_poly.pdbx_strand_id
1 'polypeptide(L)'
;MNKKLCFNIENQYLYLEQVLVDYMDIPIFFLCKDKKQYYIALCTDIDKLSYIVTKLSLLDVYNLLHGKIPMRDVFLKQQEYWEIVSGDEVCMDMVTKKKIDALEQSLLPEEDAYFKILTKQIKLYIQEFDDEFF
;
A
#
# COMPACT_ATOMS: atom_id res chain seq x y z
N MET A 1 13.32 16.76 -1.65
CA MET A 1 11.86 16.81 -1.50
C MET A 1 11.43 15.92 -0.36
N ASN A 2 10.68 16.44 0.58
CA ASN A 2 10.25 15.66 1.73
C ASN A 2 9.00 14.84 1.38
N LYS A 3 9.08 13.54 1.58
CA LYS A 3 7.92 12.67 1.40
C LYS A 3 7.11 12.64 2.71
N LYS A 4 5.80 12.44 2.57
CA LYS A 4 4.89 12.41 3.70
C LYS A 4 5.10 11.12 4.50
N LEU A 5 5.30 11.27 5.82
CA LEU A 5 5.33 10.14 6.74
C LEU A 5 3.93 9.55 6.87
N CYS A 6 3.80 8.23 6.64
CA CYS A 6 2.52 7.53 6.71
C CYS A 6 2.38 6.68 7.95
N PHE A 7 3.38 5.84 8.24
CA PHE A 7 3.27 4.84 9.30
C PHE A 7 4.61 4.65 10.00
N ASN A 8 4.53 4.16 11.22
CA ASN A 8 5.68 3.62 11.95
C ASN A 8 5.37 2.16 12.27
N ILE A 9 6.06 1.24 11.60
CA ILE A 9 5.89 -0.19 11.77
C ILE A 9 7.18 -0.78 12.31
N GLU A 10 7.12 -1.37 13.52
CA GLU A 10 8.27 -2.04 14.13
C GLU A 10 9.54 -1.14 14.15
N ASN A 11 9.34 0.12 14.53
CA ASN A 11 10.40 1.15 14.59
C ASN A 11 10.95 1.58 13.22
N GLN A 12 10.24 1.27 12.14
CA GLN A 12 10.58 1.73 10.80
C GLN A 12 9.55 2.73 10.31
N TYR A 13 10.02 3.88 9.85
CA TYR A 13 9.15 4.91 9.30
C TYR A 13 8.90 4.65 7.83
N LEU A 14 7.64 4.58 7.46
CA LEU A 14 7.20 4.40 6.07
C LEU A 14 6.71 5.72 5.54
N TYR A 15 7.25 6.12 4.39
CA TYR A 15 6.89 7.36 3.73
C TYR A 15 6.06 7.07 2.48
N LEU A 16 5.16 7.98 2.17
CA LEU A 16 4.33 7.87 0.97
C LEU A 16 5.22 7.89 -0.28
N GLU A 17 5.11 6.85 -1.08
CA GLU A 17 5.83 6.76 -2.34
C GLU A 17 4.95 7.22 -3.51
N GLN A 18 3.77 6.62 -3.67
CA GLN A 18 2.83 6.97 -4.74
C GLN A 18 1.42 6.57 -4.37
N VAL A 19 0.48 7.49 -4.46
CA VAL A 19 -0.95 7.19 -4.35
C VAL A 19 -1.40 6.58 -5.67
N LEU A 20 -2.03 5.42 -5.60
CA LEU A 20 -2.56 4.72 -6.78
C LEU A 20 -4.06 4.94 -6.95
N VAL A 21 -4.80 4.94 -5.85
CA VAL A 21 -6.23 5.25 -5.83
C VAL A 21 -6.51 6.17 -4.66
N ASP A 22 -7.30 7.22 -4.88
CA ASP A 22 -7.73 8.11 -3.81
C ASP A 22 -9.26 8.28 -3.84
N TYR A 23 -9.80 8.80 -2.74
CA TYR A 23 -11.19 9.17 -2.63
C TYR A 23 -11.28 10.51 -1.91
N MET A 24 -11.73 11.56 -2.59
CA MET A 24 -11.81 12.91 -2.05
C MET A 24 -10.49 13.34 -1.38
N ASP A 25 -9.40 13.14 -2.11
CA ASP A 25 -8.02 13.44 -1.68
C ASP A 25 -7.49 12.58 -0.53
N ILE A 26 -8.25 11.57 -0.11
CA ILE A 26 -7.80 10.61 0.89
C ILE A 26 -7.16 9.41 0.17
N PRO A 27 -5.88 9.11 0.44
CA PRO A 27 -5.26 7.93 -0.17
C PRO A 27 -5.95 6.65 0.28
N ILE A 28 -6.44 5.87 -0.69
CA ILE A 28 -7.15 4.61 -0.42
C ILE A 28 -6.26 3.41 -0.69
N PHE A 29 -5.48 3.45 -1.77
CA PHE A 29 -4.58 2.38 -2.16
C PHE A 29 -3.29 3.03 -2.61
N PHE A 30 -2.19 2.77 -1.90
CA PHE A 30 -0.96 3.52 -2.13
C PHE A 30 0.28 2.75 -1.74
N LEU A 31 1.37 3.08 -2.42
CA LEU A 31 2.69 2.54 -2.12
C LEU A 31 3.37 3.38 -1.06
N CYS A 32 3.99 2.70 -0.10
CA CYS A 32 4.86 3.30 0.89
C CYS A 32 6.24 2.68 0.78
N LYS A 33 7.21 3.35 1.36
CA LYS A 33 8.59 2.88 1.31
C LYS A 33 9.35 3.32 2.56
N ASP A 34 10.14 2.43 3.13
CA ASP A 34 11.24 2.80 4.01
C ASP A 34 12.51 2.94 3.14
N LYS A 35 13.70 2.83 3.72
CA LYS A 35 14.95 3.01 2.96
C LYS A 35 15.15 1.97 1.86
N LYS A 36 14.61 0.76 2.02
CA LYS A 36 14.90 -0.37 1.14
C LYS A 36 13.67 -1.14 0.70
N GLN A 37 12.60 -1.11 1.48
CA GLN A 37 11.47 -2.01 1.33
C GLN A 37 10.24 -1.24 0.87
N TYR A 38 9.56 -1.77 -0.15
CA TYR A 38 8.24 -1.29 -0.58
C TYR A 38 7.16 -1.95 0.25
N TYR A 39 6.07 -1.20 0.46
CA TYR A 39 4.86 -1.66 1.13
C TYR A 39 3.66 -1.18 0.35
N ILE A 40 2.57 -1.94 0.42
CA ILE A 40 1.27 -1.53 -0.11
C ILE A 40 0.31 -1.32 1.05
N ALA A 41 -0.45 -0.23 1.00
CA ALA A 41 -1.44 0.10 2.01
C ALA A 41 -2.81 0.23 1.37
N LEU A 42 -3.82 -0.29 2.05
CA LEU A 42 -5.21 -0.18 1.65
C LEU A 42 -6.00 0.37 2.82
N CYS A 43 -6.72 1.47 2.59
CA CYS A 43 -7.63 2.03 3.59
C CYS A 43 -8.88 1.15 3.66
N THR A 44 -9.18 0.62 4.85
CA THR A 44 -10.33 -0.24 5.07
C THR A 44 -11.52 0.49 5.71
N ASP A 45 -11.26 1.63 6.34
CA ASP A 45 -12.29 2.46 6.97
C ASP A 45 -11.83 3.92 6.93
N ILE A 46 -12.47 4.72 6.09
CA ILE A 46 -12.11 6.13 5.91
C ILE A 46 -12.37 6.94 7.18
N ASP A 47 -13.47 6.65 7.87
CA ASP A 47 -13.87 7.43 9.04
C ASP A 47 -12.89 7.21 10.21
N LYS A 48 -12.44 5.99 10.37
CA LYS A 48 -11.48 5.62 11.43
C LYS A 48 -10.04 5.73 10.98
N LEU A 49 -9.78 5.95 9.69
CA LEU A 49 -8.46 5.90 9.09
C LEU A 49 -7.73 4.60 9.45
N SER A 50 -8.39 3.49 9.14
CA SER A 50 -7.84 2.16 9.34
C SER A 50 -7.26 1.64 8.04
N TYR A 51 -6.15 0.91 8.14
CA TYR A 51 -5.40 0.42 6.98
C TYR A 51 -4.96 -1.01 7.18
N ILE A 52 -4.80 -1.72 6.07
CA ILE A 52 -4.01 -2.95 6.04
C ILE A 52 -2.77 -2.68 5.19
N VAL A 53 -1.62 -3.14 5.67
CA VAL A 53 -0.32 -2.87 5.05
C VAL A 53 0.46 -4.16 4.98
N THR A 54 1.13 -4.40 3.86
CA THR A 54 2.03 -5.54 3.71
C THR A 54 3.26 -5.17 2.89
N LYS A 55 4.31 -5.96 3.04
CA LYS A 55 5.54 -5.80 2.27
C LYS A 55 5.34 -6.25 0.84
N LEU A 56 6.03 -5.58 -0.09
CA LEU A 56 6.06 -5.98 -1.49
C LEU A 56 7.50 -6.12 -1.98
N SER A 57 7.77 -7.18 -2.74
CA SER A 57 9.01 -7.27 -3.52
C SER A 57 8.94 -6.30 -4.71
N LEU A 58 10.08 -6.05 -5.34
CA LEU A 58 10.12 -5.24 -6.56
C LEU A 58 9.28 -5.86 -7.68
N LEU A 59 9.29 -7.19 -7.78
CA LEU A 59 8.47 -7.89 -8.78
C LEU A 59 6.98 -7.73 -8.48
N ASP A 60 6.58 -7.76 -7.21
CA ASP A 60 5.20 -7.51 -6.81
C ASP A 60 4.75 -6.11 -7.21
N VAL A 61 5.59 -5.11 -6.98
CA VAL A 61 5.29 -3.73 -7.39
C VAL A 61 5.13 -3.66 -8.90
N TYR A 62 6.06 -4.25 -9.65
CA TYR A 62 5.99 -4.29 -11.11
C TYR A 62 4.68 -4.92 -11.60
N ASN A 63 4.36 -6.10 -11.10
CA ASN A 63 3.15 -6.83 -11.52
C ASN A 63 1.88 -6.06 -11.16
N LEU A 64 1.84 -5.42 -9.99
CA LEU A 64 0.72 -4.59 -9.58
C LEU A 64 0.54 -3.41 -10.54
N LEU A 65 1.61 -2.64 -10.75
CA LEU A 65 1.56 -1.41 -11.55
C LEU A 65 1.21 -1.68 -13.02
N HIS A 66 1.62 -2.82 -13.55
CA HIS A 66 1.34 -3.21 -14.94
C HIS A 66 0.04 -4.01 -15.11
N GLY A 67 -0.75 -4.13 -14.04
CA GLY A 67 -2.02 -4.84 -14.10
C GLY A 67 -1.90 -6.32 -14.41
N LYS A 68 -0.81 -6.95 -14.00
CA LYS A 68 -0.56 -8.38 -14.25
C LYS A 68 -1.13 -9.29 -13.17
N ILE A 69 -1.42 -8.74 -11.99
CA ILE A 69 -2.07 -9.48 -10.91
C ILE A 69 -3.21 -8.62 -10.34
N PRO A 70 -4.29 -9.24 -9.86
CA PRO A 70 -5.36 -8.50 -9.19
C PRO A 70 -4.84 -7.75 -7.96
N MET A 71 -5.41 -6.59 -7.67
CA MET A 71 -4.99 -5.78 -6.53
C MET A 71 -5.08 -6.55 -5.21
N ARG A 72 -6.11 -7.39 -5.04
CA ARG A 72 -6.24 -8.17 -3.80
C ARG A 72 -5.12 -9.18 -3.61
N ASP A 73 -4.58 -9.71 -4.70
CA ASP A 73 -3.59 -10.78 -4.64
C ASP A 73 -2.24 -10.30 -4.10
N VAL A 74 -1.95 -8.98 -4.18
CA VAL A 74 -0.71 -8.47 -3.58
C VAL A 74 -0.70 -8.60 -2.06
N PHE A 75 -1.89 -8.68 -1.46
CA PHE A 75 -2.04 -8.98 -0.02
C PHE A 75 -2.07 -10.48 0.22
N LEU A 76 -2.88 -11.21 -0.52
CA LEU A 76 -3.14 -12.64 -0.26
C LEU A 76 -1.92 -13.53 -0.47
N LYS A 77 -0.97 -13.11 -1.31
CA LYS A 77 0.26 -13.88 -1.53
C LYS A 77 1.30 -13.71 -0.42
N GLN A 78 1.09 -12.76 0.49
CA GLN A 78 1.98 -12.53 1.61
C GLN A 78 1.63 -13.46 2.77
N GLN A 79 2.58 -13.67 3.68
CA GLN A 79 2.33 -14.50 4.86
C GLN A 79 1.74 -13.70 6.01
N GLU A 80 2.05 -12.42 6.07
CA GLU A 80 1.70 -11.54 7.17
C GLU A 80 1.29 -10.17 6.65
N TYR A 81 0.53 -9.46 7.48
CA TYR A 81 0.19 -8.06 7.22
C TYR A 81 0.07 -7.31 8.56
N TRP A 82 0.05 -6.00 8.49
CA TRP A 82 -0.21 -5.15 9.64
C TRP A 82 -1.57 -4.50 9.48
N GLU A 83 -2.33 -4.51 10.58
CA GLU A 83 -3.56 -3.75 10.69
C GLU A 83 -3.23 -2.49 11.49
N ILE A 84 -3.53 -1.33 10.91
CA ILE A 84 -3.16 -0.04 11.49
C ILE A 84 -4.40 0.81 11.64
N VAL A 85 -4.62 1.33 12.86
CA VAL A 85 -5.62 2.36 13.11
C VAL A 85 -4.84 3.64 13.43
N SER A 86 -5.01 4.67 12.60
CA SER A 86 -4.26 5.92 12.74
C SER A 86 -4.68 6.69 13.98
N GLY A 87 -3.70 7.18 14.73
CA GLY A 87 -3.91 8.15 15.81
C GLY A 87 -3.79 9.58 15.29
N ASP A 88 -3.82 10.54 16.20
CA ASP A 88 -3.66 11.97 15.87
C ASP A 88 -2.27 12.24 15.27
N GLU A 89 -1.29 11.50 15.73
CA GLU A 89 0.08 11.52 15.18
C GLU A 89 0.51 10.09 14.87
N VAL A 90 1.47 9.92 13.95
CA VAL A 90 1.95 8.59 13.54
C VAL A 90 2.43 7.75 14.73
N CYS A 91 3.08 8.37 15.70
CA CYS A 91 3.55 7.67 16.91
C CYS A 91 2.40 7.15 17.79
N MET A 92 1.16 7.61 17.55
CA MET A 92 -0.04 7.19 18.28
C MET A 92 -0.84 6.14 17.52
N ASP A 93 -0.34 5.67 16.38
CA ASP A 93 -1.01 4.63 15.61
C ASP A 93 -1.05 3.32 16.40
N MET A 94 -2.18 2.63 16.29
CA MET A 94 -2.30 1.25 16.80
C MET A 94 -1.93 0.29 15.69
N VAL A 95 -0.82 -0.41 15.84
CA VAL A 95 -0.28 -1.32 14.84
C VAL A 95 -0.33 -2.74 15.38
N THR A 96 -1.00 -3.62 14.64
CA THR A 96 -1.12 -5.04 15.02
C THR A 96 -0.67 -5.90 13.86
N LYS A 97 0.33 -6.76 14.11
CA LYS A 97 0.81 -7.72 13.13
C LYS A 97 -0.08 -8.97 13.18
N LYS A 98 -0.53 -9.42 12.01
CA LYS A 98 -1.41 -10.58 11.88
C LYS A 98 -0.93 -11.50 10.77
N LYS A 99 -1.28 -12.77 10.86
CA LYS A 99 -1.07 -13.72 9.76
C LYS A 99 -2.16 -13.54 8.72
N ILE A 100 -1.82 -13.83 7.47
CA ILE A 100 -2.74 -13.64 6.35
C ILE A 100 -4.05 -14.41 6.51
N ASP A 101 -4.04 -15.52 7.20
CA ASP A 101 -5.26 -16.32 7.46
C ASP A 101 -6.32 -15.54 8.22
N ALA A 102 -5.91 -14.53 8.99
CA ALA A 102 -6.82 -13.69 9.76
C ALA A 102 -7.44 -12.55 8.94
N LEU A 103 -6.99 -12.35 7.70
CA LEU A 103 -7.46 -11.25 6.87
C LEU A 103 -8.86 -11.52 6.34
N GLU A 104 -9.78 -10.60 6.62
CA GLU A 104 -11.12 -10.64 6.05
C GLU A 104 -11.07 -10.21 4.59
N GLN A 105 -11.32 -11.16 3.70
CA GLN A 105 -11.23 -10.91 2.26
C GLN A 105 -12.26 -9.91 1.76
N SER A 106 -13.36 -9.72 2.50
CA SER A 106 -14.37 -8.70 2.17
C SER A 106 -13.84 -7.27 2.25
N LEU A 107 -12.71 -7.05 2.94
CA LEU A 107 -12.07 -5.74 3.02
C LEU A 107 -11.20 -5.45 1.80
N LEU A 108 -10.87 -6.45 1.01
CA LEU A 108 -9.97 -6.33 -0.14
C LEU A 108 -10.74 -5.92 -1.39
N PRO A 109 -10.05 -5.38 -2.42
CA PRO A 109 -10.65 -5.19 -3.74
C PRO A 109 -11.22 -6.51 -4.27
N GLU A 110 -12.14 -6.42 -5.23
CA GLU A 110 -12.77 -7.59 -5.83
C GLU A 110 -11.75 -8.48 -6.55
N GLU A 111 -12.09 -9.77 -6.72
CA GLU A 111 -11.18 -10.78 -7.25
C GLU A 111 -10.58 -10.44 -8.60
N ASP A 112 -11.37 -9.83 -9.48
CA ASP A 112 -10.93 -9.50 -10.84
C ASP A 112 -10.55 -8.03 -11.00
N ALA A 113 -10.33 -7.32 -9.91
CA ALA A 113 -9.98 -5.90 -9.95
C ALA A 113 -8.46 -5.73 -10.12
N TYR A 114 -8.06 -5.28 -11.29
CA TYR A 114 -6.67 -4.96 -11.61
C TYR A 114 -6.45 -3.46 -11.54
N PHE A 115 -5.25 -3.07 -11.14
CA PHE A 115 -4.89 -1.67 -11.13
C PHE A 115 -4.84 -1.12 -12.56
N LYS A 116 -5.41 0.08 -12.76
CA LYS A 116 -5.38 0.80 -14.04
C LYS A 116 -4.77 2.17 -13.84
N ILE A 117 -3.99 2.60 -14.82
CA ILE A 117 -3.37 3.93 -14.79
C ILE A 117 -4.45 4.99 -14.96
N LEU A 118 -4.64 5.83 -13.93
CA LEU A 118 -5.69 6.85 -13.91
C LEU A 118 -5.16 8.25 -14.23
N THR A 119 -3.86 8.51 -14.04
CA THR A 119 -3.30 9.84 -14.22
C THR A 119 -1.95 9.79 -14.92
N LYS A 120 -1.55 10.93 -15.48
CA LYS A 120 -0.22 11.12 -16.06
C LYS A 120 0.89 10.93 -15.03
N GLN A 121 0.66 11.40 -13.81
CA GLN A 121 1.63 11.29 -12.73
C GLN A 121 1.94 9.83 -12.42
N ILE A 122 0.91 8.99 -12.36
CA ILE A 122 1.09 7.55 -12.12
C ILE A 122 1.86 6.91 -13.28
N LYS A 123 1.53 7.29 -14.52
CA LYS A 123 2.24 6.79 -15.69
C LYS A 123 3.74 7.12 -15.64
N LEU A 124 4.07 8.36 -15.28
CA LEU A 124 5.47 8.79 -15.13
C LEU A 124 6.15 8.00 -14.00
N TYR A 125 5.47 7.81 -12.89
CA TYR A 125 6.00 7.04 -11.79
C TYR A 125 6.35 5.62 -12.21
N ILE A 126 5.47 4.97 -12.97
CA ILE A 126 5.71 3.61 -13.48
C ILE A 126 6.92 3.57 -14.40
N GLN A 127 7.06 4.56 -15.28
CA GLN A 127 8.22 4.64 -16.17
C GLN A 127 9.52 4.78 -15.38
N GLU A 128 9.54 5.65 -14.40
CA GLU A 128 10.72 5.84 -13.54
C GLU A 128 11.05 4.57 -12.75
N PHE A 129 10.03 3.90 -12.22
CA PHE A 129 10.21 2.63 -11.51
C PHE A 129 10.80 1.56 -12.43
N ASP A 130 10.25 1.42 -13.65
CA ASP A 130 10.73 0.42 -14.60
C ASP A 130 12.16 0.71 -15.03
N ASP A 131 12.50 1.98 -15.26
CA ASP A 131 13.85 2.40 -15.65
C ASP A 131 14.86 2.13 -14.54
N GLU A 132 14.46 2.26 -13.28
CA GLU A 132 15.34 2.03 -12.15
C GLU A 132 15.58 0.54 -11.86
N PHE A 133 14.54 -0.30 -11.98
CA PHE A 133 14.59 -1.68 -11.49
C PHE A 133 14.45 -2.74 -12.56
N PHE A 134 13.96 -2.40 -13.73
CA PHE A 134 13.71 -3.33 -14.82
C PHE A 134 14.13 -2.78 -16.17
#